data_63aa360a808cc9366d4a10a3768c87cf
#
_entry.id   63aa360a808cc9366d4a10a3768c87cf
#
_cell.length_a   1.000
_cell.length_b   1.000
_cell.length_c   1.000
_cell.angle_alpha   90.00
_cell.angle_beta   90.00
_cell.angle_gamma   90.00
#
_symmetry.space_group_name_H-M   'P 1'
#
loop_
_entity.id
_entity.type
_entity.pdbx_description
1 polymer ?
#
loop_
_entity_poly.entity_id
_entity_poly.type
_entity_poly.pdbx_seq_one_letter_code
_entity_poly.pdbx_strand_id
1 'polypeptide(L)'
;MDKRDLLDRLAANGDERLLLGRVWDKYEQCRRRNIPVVTGFLSPAEQELVRRLMGALDVREGWLLWGGYDTAQRRQAHFLPDWQTEPDFEAVAALRATFYEPNSLTHRDVLGSLMGLGVTRESVGDILVAEQSVDVLVTEPVRRFLLDSWDSAGRVRLKVQPIGPAELQVPEEKVKLLRDTVSSLRLDSVLSVGFSLSRSKAAEAVTSGKVQVNWADWQKPDRQVVQGDVLTLRGLGKCVLEEVGNQTKKGRVFITVKRYL
;
A
#
# COMPACT_ATOMS: atom_id res chain seq x y z
N MET A 1 -18.64 -5.62 -22.44
CA MET A 1 -19.24 -5.49 -21.08
C MET A 1 -19.40 -4.01 -20.83
N ASP A 2 -20.55 -3.56 -20.34
CA ASP A 2 -20.77 -2.15 -20.04
C ASP A 2 -19.86 -1.71 -18.86
N LYS A 3 -19.33 -0.49 -18.94
CA LYS A 3 -18.49 0.11 -17.89
C LYS A 3 -19.19 0.09 -16.54
N ARG A 4 -20.47 0.44 -16.51
CA ARG A 4 -21.28 0.49 -15.30
C ARG A 4 -21.37 -0.88 -14.62
N ASP A 5 -21.70 -1.91 -15.38
CA ASP A 5 -21.85 -3.28 -14.86
C ASP A 5 -20.54 -3.82 -14.30
N LEU A 6 -19.40 -3.50 -14.94
CA LEU A 6 -18.10 -3.91 -14.44
C LEU A 6 -17.75 -3.23 -13.12
N LEU A 7 -17.96 -1.91 -13.02
CA LEU A 7 -17.71 -1.15 -11.80
C LEU A 7 -18.58 -1.66 -10.65
N ASP A 8 -19.87 -1.88 -10.88
CA ASP A 8 -20.82 -2.38 -9.87
C ASP A 8 -20.47 -3.81 -9.38
N ARG A 9 -19.84 -4.62 -10.24
CA ARG A 9 -19.35 -5.97 -9.87
C ARG A 9 -18.05 -5.96 -9.06
N LEU A 10 -17.16 -4.99 -9.32
CA LEU A 10 -15.84 -4.93 -8.68
C LEU A 10 -15.85 -4.18 -7.35
N ALA A 11 -16.69 -3.19 -7.22
CA ALA A 11 -16.79 -2.33 -6.04
C ALA A 11 -17.68 -2.95 -4.96
N ALA A 12 -17.25 -2.87 -3.70
CA ALA A 12 -18.06 -3.27 -2.55
C ALA A 12 -18.95 -2.13 -2.02
N ASN A 13 -18.63 -0.88 -2.37
CA ASN A 13 -19.32 0.33 -1.91
C ASN A 13 -19.19 1.48 -2.92
N GLY A 14 -19.86 2.62 -2.63
CA GLY A 14 -19.88 3.78 -3.50
C GLY A 14 -18.51 4.45 -3.69
N ASP A 15 -17.68 4.48 -2.64
CA ASP A 15 -16.35 5.10 -2.69
C ASP A 15 -15.41 4.30 -3.59
N GLU A 16 -15.42 2.97 -3.48
CA GLU A 16 -14.65 2.09 -4.36
C GLU A 16 -15.11 2.21 -5.81
N ARG A 17 -16.43 2.30 -6.04
CA ARG A 17 -17.00 2.50 -7.37
C ARG A 17 -16.53 3.81 -7.99
N LEU A 18 -16.51 4.89 -7.21
CA LEU A 18 -16.04 6.20 -7.65
C LEU A 18 -14.54 6.18 -7.99
N LEU A 19 -13.74 5.54 -7.11
CA LEU A 19 -12.32 5.34 -7.34
C LEU A 19 -12.06 4.59 -8.65
N LEU A 20 -12.67 3.43 -8.82
CA LEU A 20 -12.52 2.60 -10.01
C LEU A 20 -12.98 3.34 -11.29
N GLY A 21 -14.04 4.13 -11.20
CA GLY A 21 -14.51 4.99 -12.29
C GLY A 21 -13.45 6.02 -12.73
N ARG A 22 -12.85 6.73 -11.74
CA ARG A 22 -11.78 7.71 -11.99
C ARG A 22 -10.52 7.05 -12.58
N VAL A 23 -10.15 5.88 -12.07
CA VAL A 23 -9.00 5.11 -12.57
C VAL A 23 -9.23 4.69 -14.02
N TRP A 24 -10.41 4.18 -14.34
CA TRP A 24 -10.77 3.83 -15.72
C TRP A 24 -10.72 5.02 -16.65
N ASP A 25 -11.28 6.17 -16.25
CA ASP A 25 -11.25 7.39 -17.07
C ASP A 25 -9.81 7.84 -17.35
N LYS A 26 -8.91 7.74 -16.37
CA LYS A 26 -7.49 8.05 -16.55
C LYS A 26 -6.80 7.06 -17.50
N TYR A 27 -7.08 5.78 -17.39
CA TYR A 27 -6.59 4.77 -18.33
C TYR A 27 -7.07 5.05 -19.75
N GLU A 28 -8.36 5.31 -19.94
CA GLU A 28 -8.89 5.68 -21.27
C GLU A 28 -8.31 6.99 -21.80
N GLN A 29 -8.06 7.97 -20.93
CA GLN A 29 -7.41 9.22 -21.30
C GLN A 29 -6.01 8.96 -21.87
N CYS A 30 -5.21 8.13 -21.19
CA CYS A 30 -3.89 7.72 -21.67
C CYS A 30 -3.99 7.06 -23.04
N ARG A 31 -4.88 6.07 -23.20
CA ARG A 31 -5.07 5.33 -24.46
C ARG A 31 -5.53 6.21 -25.62
N ARG A 32 -6.50 7.10 -25.38
CA ARG A 32 -7.07 7.96 -26.44
C ARG A 32 -6.14 9.07 -26.88
N ARG A 33 -5.38 9.65 -25.93
CA ARG A 33 -4.51 10.81 -26.21
C ARG A 33 -3.06 10.43 -26.45
N ASN A 34 -2.69 9.17 -26.16
CA ASN A 34 -1.33 8.64 -26.20
C ASN A 34 -0.33 9.51 -25.41
N ILE A 35 -0.74 9.90 -24.18
CA ILE A 35 0.05 10.68 -23.22
C ILE A 35 0.13 9.93 -21.89
N PRO A 36 1.20 10.09 -21.10
CA PRO A 36 1.25 9.54 -19.75
C PRO A 36 0.17 10.16 -18.86
N VAL A 37 -0.48 9.32 -18.07
CA VAL A 37 -1.51 9.76 -17.12
C VAL A 37 -1.30 9.04 -15.79
N VAL A 38 -1.38 9.80 -14.69
CA VAL A 38 -1.09 9.30 -13.34
C VAL A 38 -2.27 9.56 -12.41
N THR A 39 -2.53 8.65 -11.48
CA THR A 39 -3.52 8.86 -10.40
C THR A 39 -2.91 9.64 -9.24
N GLY A 40 -3.70 10.01 -8.25
CA GLY A 40 -3.19 10.29 -6.91
C GLY A 40 -2.63 9.03 -6.24
N PHE A 41 -2.06 9.18 -5.04
CA PHE A 41 -1.57 8.05 -4.25
C PHE A 41 -2.72 7.19 -3.74
N LEU A 42 -2.60 5.91 -3.99
CA LEU A 42 -3.53 4.86 -3.61
C LEU A 42 -3.02 4.14 -2.37
N SER A 43 -3.89 3.84 -1.44
CA SER A 43 -3.61 2.89 -0.36
C SER A 43 -3.40 1.47 -0.93
N PRO A 44 -2.78 0.55 -0.18
CA PRO A 44 -2.62 -0.82 -0.64
C PRO A 44 -3.94 -1.53 -1.02
N ALA A 45 -5.04 -1.24 -0.30
CA ALA A 45 -6.37 -1.75 -0.66
C ALA A 45 -6.87 -1.21 -2.01
N GLU A 46 -6.71 0.09 -2.24
CA GLU A 46 -7.08 0.73 -3.51
C GLU A 46 -6.22 0.23 -4.67
N GLN A 47 -4.93 -0.03 -4.43
CA GLN A 47 -4.04 -0.64 -5.44
C GLN A 47 -4.55 -2.02 -5.87
N GLU A 48 -5.05 -2.82 -4.92
CA GLU A 48 -5.62 -4.14 -5.25
C GLU A 48 -6.90 -4.01 -6.07
N LEU A 49 -7.75 -3.03 -5.79
CA LEU A 49 -8.90 -2.71 -6.63
C LEU A 49 -8.49 -2.32 -8.05
N VAL A 50 -7.41 -1.54 -8.19
CA VAL A 50 -6.87 -1.18 -9.51
C VAL A 50 -6.35 -2.41 -10.25
N ARG A 51 -5.61 -3.32 -9.58
CA ARG A 51 -5.17 -4.58 -10.21
C ARG A 51 -6.35 -5.41 -10.71
N ARG A 52 -7.41 -5.53 -9.91
CA ARG A 52 -8.63 -6.24 -10.28
C ARG A 52 -9.33 -5.58 -11.48
N LEU A 53 -9.37 -4.26 -11.54
CA LEU A 53 -9.93 -3.52 -12.69
C LEU A 53 -9.11 -3.80 -13.95
N MET A 54 -7.78 -3.63 -13.89
CA MET A 54 -6.90 -3.88 -15.05
C MET A 54 -7.00 -5.33 -15.53
N GLY A 55 -7.04 -6.28 -14.61
CA GLY A 55 -7.25 -7.70 -14.94
C GLY A 55 -8.61 -7.96 -15.60
N ALA A 56 -9.68 -7.33 -15.14
CA ALA A 56 -11.01 -7.46 -15.72
C ALA A 56 -11.15 -6.80 -17.10
N LEU A 57 -10.30 -5.82 -17.40
CA LEU A 57 -10.16 -5.19 -18.72
C LEU A 57 -9.17 -5.92 -19.64
N ASP A 58 -8.56 -7.04 -19.16
CA ASP A 58 -7.47 -7.78 -19.82
C ASP A 58 -6.26 -6.89 -20.20
N VAL A 59 -5.99 -5.87 -19.38
CA VAL A 59 -4.85 -4.96 -19.54
C VAL A 59 -3.66 -5.50 -18.75
N ARG A 60 -2.69 -6.08 -19.43
CA ARG A 60 -1.50 -6.73 -18.84
C ARG A 60 -0.27 -5.84 -18.84
N GLU A 61 -0.18 -4.91 -19.77
CA GLU A 61 0.97 -4.04 -20.03
C GLU A 61 0.54 -2.58 -20.17
N GLY A 62 1.51 -1.65 -20.22
CA GLY A 62 1.24 -0.22 -20.35
C GLY A 62 0.73 0.46 -19.09
N TRP A 63 0.93 -0.18 -17.92
CA TRP A 63 0.64 0.44 -16.63
C TRP A 63 1.47 -0.19 -15.51
N LEU A 64 1.70 0.56 -14.45
CA LEU A 64 2.38 0.08 -13.25
C LEU A 64 1.98 0.90 -12.02
N LEU A 65 2.38 0.41 -10.83
CA LEU A 65 2.22 1.11 -9.56
C LEU A 65 3.59 1.60 -9.08
N TRP A 66 3.72 2.91 -8.88
CA TRP A 66 4.95 3.55 -8.43
C TRP A 66 4.68 4.54 -7.29
N GLY A 67 5.53 4.56 -6.26
CA GLY A 67 5.35 5.41 -5.09
C GLY A 67 6.59 6.23 -4.71
N GLY A 68 7.58 6.33 -5.62
CA GLY A 68 8.82 7.07 -5.40
C GLY A 68 10.01 6.22 -4.98
N TYR A 69 9.78 4.99 -4.47
CA TYR A 69 10.80 4.00 -4.14
C TYR A 69 10.20 2.58 -4.11
N ASP A 70 11.04 1.54 -4.15
CA ASP A 70 10.61 0.14 -4.41
C ASP A 70 9.64 -0.41 -3.36
N THR A 71 9.87 -0.13 -2.09
CA THR A 71 9.06 -0.66 -0.99
C THR A 71 7.93 0.27 -0.56
N ALA A 72 7.62 1.31 -1.36
CA ALA A 72 6.55 2.25 -1.07
C ALA A 72 5.21 1.55 -0.84
N GLN A 73 4.54 1.92 0.26
CA GLN A 73 3.23 1.37 0.61
C GLN A 73 2.12 2.07 -0.18
N ARG A 74 2.19 3.39 -0.28
CA ARG A 74 1.25 4.17 -1.08
C ARG A 74 1.86 4.43 -2.45
N ARG A 75 1.12 4.10 -3.51
CA ARG A 75 1.60 4.18 -4.89
C ARG A 75 0.57 4.85 -5.78
N GLN A 76 1.04 5.51 -6.80
CA GLN A 76 0.21 6.00 -7.90
C GLN A 76 0.08 4.91 -8.96
N ALA A 77 -1.04 4.85 -9.66
CA ALA A 77 -1.13 4.08 -10.90
C ALA A 77 -0.70 4.98 -12.06
N HIS A 78 0.35 4.55 -12.75
CA HIS A 78 0.90 5.19 -13.94
C HIS A 78 0.39 4.43 -15.16
N PHE A 79 -0.30 5.12 -16.05
CA PHE A 79 -0.73 4.61 -17.35
C PHE A 79 0.22 5.16 -18.41
N LEU A 80 0.83 4.27 -19.16
CA LEU A 80 1.89 4.59 -20.11
C LEU A 80 1.37 4.57 -21.53
N PRO A 81 1.69 5.58 -22.34
CA PRO A 81 1.43 5.55 -23.76
C PRO A 81 2.33 4.52 -24.47
N ASP A 82 2.02 4.17 -25.70
CA ASP A 82 2.70 3.10 -26.43
C ASP A 82 4.21 3.34 -26.66
N TRP A 83 4.66 4.59 -26.57
CA TRP A 83 6.05 5.00 -26.74
C TRP A 83 6.87 5.04 -25.43
N GLN A 84 6.24 4.83 -24.28
CA GLN A 84 6.85 4.95 -22.96
C GLN A 84 6.83 3.61 -22.22
N THR A 85 7.96 3.17 -21.69
CA THR A 85 8.10 1.91 -20.95
C THR A 85 8.32 2.09 -19.45
N GLU A 86 8.74 3.29 -19.03
CA GLU A 86 9.02 3.61 -17.63
C GLU A 86 8.01 4.61 -17.06
N PRO A 87 7.78 4.62 -15.74
CA PRO A 87 6.88 5.59 -15.12
C PRO A 87 7.41 7.02 -15.29
N ASP A 88 6.51 7.98 -15.18
CA ASP A 88 6.88 9.37 -14.98
C ASP A 88 7.38 9.55 -13.54
N PHE A 89 8.69 9.45 -13.36
CA PHE A 89 9.32 9.59 -12.04
C PHE A 89 9.11 10.98 -11.43
N GLU A 90 8.92 12.02 -12.25
CA GLU A 90 8.69 13.39 -11.81
C GLU A 90 7.27 13.61 -11.25
N ALA A 91 6.35 12.67 -11.50
CA ALA A 91 5.01 12.72 -10.92
C ALA A 91 4.99 12.57 -9.39
N VAL A 92 6.07 12.03 -8.81
CA VAL A 92 6.28 11.89 -7.38
C VAL A 92 7.42 12.79 -6.93
N ALA A 93 7.12 13.77 -6.09
CA ALA A 93 8.12 14.62 -5.45
C ALA A 93 8.39 14.14 -4.02
N ALA A 94 9.63 14.33 -3.55
CA ALA A 94 10.03 14.08 -2.18
C ALA A 94 10.45 15.37 -1.48
N LEU A 95 9.95 15.56 -0.26
CA LEU A 95 10.26 16.69 0.61
C LEU A 95 10.81 16.18 1.92
N ARG A 96 11.87 16.80 2.43
CA ARG A 96 12.39 16.58 3.78
C ARG A 96 12.05 17.76 4.66
N ALA A 97 11.36 17.50 5.77
CA ALA A 97 11.18 18.43 6.85
C ALA A 97 12.10 18.07 8.02
N THR A 98 12.97 18.99 8.44
CA THR A 98 13.86 18.81 9.60
C THR A 98 13.35 19.62 10.78
N PHE A 99 13.60 19.14 12.00
CA PHE A 99 13.18 19.77 13.25
C PHE A 99 14.25 19.56 14.34
N TYR A 100 14.20 20.38 15.39
CA TYR A 100 15.26 20.45 16.38
C TYR A 100 15.18 19.32 17.43
N GLU A 101 14.00 19.08 18.01
CA GLU A 101 13.82 18.11 19.08
C GLU A 101 13.69 16.68 18.53
N PRO A 102 14.60 15.75 18.90
CA PRO A 102 14.53 14.38 18.44
C PRO A 102 13.20 13.70 18.82
N ASN A 103 12.66 12.88 17.92
CA ASN A 103 11.43 12.09 18.13
C ASN A 103 10.19 12.90 18.56
N SER A 104 10.17 14.22 18.26
CA SER A 104 9.06 15.11 18.64
C SER A 104 7.84 14.99 17.71
N LEU A 105 7.97 14.32 16.56
CA LEU A 105 6.89 14.11 15.60
C LEU A 105 6.62 12.65 15.34
N THR A 106 5.34 12.32 15.20
CA THR A 106 4.86 11.03 14.72
C THR A 106 4.31 11.14 13.32
N HIS A 107 4.15 10.00 12.64
CA HIS A 107 3.44 9.93 11.36
C HIS A 107 2.08 10.65 11.40
N ARG A 108 1.33 10.51 12.51
CA ARG A 108 0.01 11.12 12.68
C ARG A 108 0.09 12.66 12.75
N ASP A 109 1.08 13.20 13.43
CA ASP A 109 1.26 14.65 13.57
C ASP A 109 1.58 15.28 12.21
N VAL A 110 2.47 14.64 11.45
CA VAL A 110 2.82 15.06 10.09
C VAL A 110 1.61 14.99 9.16
N LEU A 111 0.91 13.85 9.12
CA LEU A 111 -0.28 13.70 8.29
C LEU A 111 -1.35 14.73 8.67
N GLY A 112 -1.57 14.95 9.97
CA GLY A 112 -2.53 15.93 10.47
C GLY A 112 -2.18 17.37 10.05
N SER A 113 -0.89 17.73 10.07
CA SER A 113 -0.45 19.07 9.62
C SER A 113 -0.69 19.29 8.13
N LEU A 114 -0.40 18.28 7.28
CA LEU A 114 -0.65 18.34 5.84
C LEU A 114 -2.15 18.45 5.53
N MET A 115 -2.98 17.66 6.19
CA MET A 115 -4.45 17.75 6.04
C MET A 115 -4.97 19.11 6.52
N GLY A 116 -4.40 19.66 7.59
CA GLY A 116 -4.74 20.99 8.12
C GLY A 116 -4.44 22.13 7.15
N LEU A 117 -3.45 21.96 6.26
CA LEU A 117 -3.15 22.87 5.15
C LEU A 117 -4.08 22.70 3.93
N GLY A 118 -5.04 21.77 3.99
CA GLY A 118 -5.97 21.51 2.90
C GLY A 118 -5.43 20.53 1.84
N VAL A 119 -4.28 19.89 2.07
CA VAL A 119 -3.76 18.85 1.17
C VAL A 119 -4.63 17.60 1.27
N THR A 120 -5.04 17.02 0.15
CA THR A 120 -5.86 15.80 0.15
C THR A 120 -5.02 14.56 0.41
N ARG A 121 -5.62 13.50 0.98
CA ARG A 121 -4.90 12.25 1.27
C ARG A 121 -4.32 11.58 0.03
N GLU A 122 -4.98 11.73 -1.10
CA GLU A 122 -4.54 11.22 -2.42
C GLU A 122 -3.32 11.97 -2.98
N SER A 123 -3.03 13.16 -2.47
CA SER A 123 -1.82 13.92 -2.84
C SER A 123 -0.60 13.55 -1.99
N VAL A 124 -0.78 12.74 -0.93
CA VAL A 124 0.29 12.34 0.01
C VAL A 124 0.55 10.85 -0.11
N GLY A 125 1.79 10.51 -0.43
CA GLY A 125 2.33 9.15 -0.44
C GLY A 125 2.71 8.65 0.96
N ASP A 126 3.88 8.03 1.05
CA ASP A 126 4.43 7.58 2.32
C ASP A 126 5.05 8.75 3.10
N ILE A 127 4.97 8.64 4.42
CA ILE A 127 5.58 9.55 5.38
C ILE A 127 6.61 8.74 6.16
N LEU A 128 7.89 9.02 5.95
CA LEU A 128 9.02 8.30 6.51
C LEU A 128 9.60 9.12 7.67
N VAL A 129 9.27 8.72 8.89
CA VAL A 129 9.68 9.44 10.10
C VAL A 129 11.02 8.91 10.58
N ALA A 130 11.99 9.82 10.75
CA ALA A 130 13.29 9.58 11.37
C ALA A 130 13.41 10.40 12.67
N GLU A 131 14.55 10.32 13.34
CA GLU A 131 14.76 10.94 14.65
C GLU A 131 14.56 12.46 14.65
N GLN A 132 15.13 13.17 13.69
CA GLN A 132 15.09 14.65 13.57
C GLN A 132 14.66 15.13 12.19
N SER A 133 14.06 14.24 11.39
CA SER A 133 13.56 14.58 10.08
C SER A 133 12.36 13.71 9.71
N VAL A 134 11.60 14.18 8.73
CA VAL A 134 10.58 13.38 8.09
C VAL A 134 10.65 13.59 6.58
N ASP A 135 10.69 12.51 5.83
CA ASP A 135 10.56 12.55 4.38
C ASP A 135 9.11 12.27 4.00
N VAL A 136 8.56 13.11 3.15
CA VAL A 136 7.18 12.97 2.67
C VAL A 136 7.18 12.91 1.16
N LEU A 137 6.57 11.86 0.62
CA LEU A 137 6.32 11.76 -0.80
C LEU A 137 4.97 12.41 -1.12
N VAL A 138 4.96 13.25 -2.14
CA VAL A 138 3.76 14.00 -2.54
C VAL A 138 3.62 14.00 -4.06
N THR A 139 2.42 14.30 -4.56
CA THR A 139 2.23 14.57 -5.99
C THR A 139 2.93 15.89 -6.37
N GLU A 140 3.55 15.95 -7.56
CA GLU A 140 4.28 17.13 -8.02
C GLU A 140 3.50 18.46 -7.90
N PRO A 141 2.20 18.53 -8.23
CA PRO A 141 1.44 19.77 -8.10
C PRO A 141 1.39 20.36 -6.69
N VAL A 142 1.56 19.53 -5.64
CA VAL A 142 1.48 19.96 -4.23
C VAL A 142 2.84 20.36 -3.68
N ARG A 143 3.92 19.96 -4.34
CA ARG A 143 5.31 20.20 -3.88
C ARG A 143 5.58 21.67 -3.57
N ARG A 144 5.33 22.54 -4.54
CA ARG A 144 5.62 23.98 -4.40
C ARG A 144 4.83 24.60 -3.27
N PHE A 145 3.54 24.28 -3.17
CA PHE A 145 2.69 24.76 -2.09
C PHE A 145 3.24 24.39 -0.70
N LEU A 146 3.68 23.13 -0.54
CA LEU A 146 4.25 22.68 0.73
C LEU A 146 5.61 23.31 1.05
N LEU A 147 6.46 23.54 0.05
CA LEU A 147 7.72 24.27 0.25
C LEU A 147 7.48 25.68 0.77
N ASP A 148 6.42 26.34 0.34
CA ASP A 148 6.10 27.71 0.70
C ASP A 148 5.28 27.81 2.01
N SER A 149 4.51 26.76 2.37
CA SER A 149 3.45 26.87 3.40
C SER A 149 3.59 25.89 4.56
N TRP A 150 4.38 24.81 4.44
CA TRP A 150 4.48 23.79 5.48
C TRP A 150 5.67 24.08 6.41
N ASP A 151 5.46 24.95 7.39
CA ASP A 151 6.47 25.43 8.33
C ASP A 151 6.35 24.85 9.73
N SER A 152 5.32 24.05 9.98
CA SER A 152 5.06 23.46 11.31
C SER A 152 4.20 22.21 11.25
N ALA A 153 4.38 21.32 12.23
CA ALA A 153 3.49 20.20 12.52
C ALA A 153 3.13 20.23 14.01
N GLY A 154 1.88 20.58 14.31
CA GLY A 154 1.46 20.86 15.66
C GLY A 154 2.24 22.06 16.25
N ARG A 155 3.02 21.81 17.31
CA ARG A 155 3.87 22.84 17.97
C ARG A 155 5.31 22.84 17.46
N VAL A 156 5.69 21.89 16.63
CA VAL A 156 7.08 21.71 16.16
C VAL A 156 7.29 22.53 14.89
N ARG A 157 8.31 23.38 14.89
CA ARG A 157 8.73 24.15 13.70
C ARG A 157 9.52 23.25 12.76
N LEU A 158 9.28 23.42 11.47
CA LEU A 158 9.87 22.64 10.39
C LEU A 158 10.70 23.53 9.46
N LYS A 159 11.81 22.98 8.99
CA LYS A 159 12.52 23.50 7.82
C LYS A 159 12.37 22.50 6.68
N VAL A 160 11.60 22.88 5.67
CA VAL A 160 11.25 22.02 4.55
C VAL A 160 12.12 22.32 3.34
N GLN A 161 12.61 21.26 2.69
CA GLN A 161 13.40 21.34 1.46
C GLN A 161 13.07 20.20 0.52
N PRO A 162 13.23 20.38 -0.80
CA PRO A 162 13.11 19.28 -1.74
C PRO A 162 14.32 18.35 -1.62
N ILE A 163 14.10 17.05 -1.82
CA ILE A 163 15.16 16.05 -1.88
C ILE A 163 14.98 15.17 -3.12
N GLY A 164 16.08 14.57 -3.57
CA GLY A 164 16.07 13.57 -4.62
C GLY A 164 15.66 12.18 -4.11
N PRO A 165 15.21 11.27 -4.98
CA PRO A 165 14.84 9.90 -4.60
C PRO A 165 15.95 9.13 -3.88
N ALA A 166 17.22 9.35 -4.26
CA ALA A 166 18.39 8.70 -3.65
C ALA A 166 18.68 9.20 -2.22
N GLU A 167 18.11 10.32 -1.81
CA GLU A 167 18.31 10.91 -0.48
C GLU A 167 17.25 10.44 0.53
N LEU A 168 16.21 9.71 0.08
CA LEU A 168 15.15 9.21 0.95
C LEU A 168 15.71 8.36 2.09
N GLN A 169 15.29 8.68 3.32
CA GLN A 169 15.62 7.90 4.51
C GLN A 169 14.53 6.84 4.73
N VAL A 170 14.59 5.79 3.90
CA VAL A 170 13.66 4.67 4.02
C VAL A 170 14.01 3.85 5.27
N PRO A 171 13.12 3.78 6.29
CA PRO A 171 13.37 2.97 7.47
C PRO A 171 13.55 1.49 7.09
N GLU A 172 14.53 0.83 7.69
CA GLU A 172 14.65 -0.63 7.56
C GLU A 172 13.40 -1.32 8.09
N GLU A 173 12.80 -2.18 7.28
CA GLU A 173 11.67 -2.99 7.73
C GLU A 173 12.13 -3.99 8.79
N LYS A 174 11.67 -3.82 10.02
CA LYS A 174 11.88 -4.81 11.05
C LYS A 174 10.98 -6.01 10.78
N VAL A 175 11.58 -7.07 10.24
CA VAL A 175 10.85 -8.28 9.87
C VAL A 175 11.41 -9.52 10.56
N LYS A 176 10.54 -10.49 10.80
CA LYS A 176 10.91 -11.83 11.29
C LYS A 176 10.41 -12.87 10.30
N LEU A 177 11.31 -13.71 9.80
CA LEU A 177 10.95 -14.86 8.99
C LEU A 177 10.61 -16.04 9.91
N LEU A 178 9.40 -16.56 9.79
CA LEU A 178 8.88 -17.70 10.53
C LEU A 178 8.71 -18.87 9.54
N ARG A 179 9.44 -19.96 9.79
CA ARG A 179 9.38 -21.18 8.96
C ARG A 179 8.72 -22.29 9.76
N ASP A 180 7.71 -22.90 9.15
CA ASP A 180 6.99 -24.02 9.76
C ASP A 180 6.35 -24.90 8.67
N THR A 181 5.64 -25.96 9.09
CA THR A 181 4.85 -26.78 8.19
C THR A 181 3.38 -26.74 8.61
N VAL A 182 2.50 -26.65 7.62
CA VAL A 182 1.04 -26.68 7.83
C VAL A 182 0.42 -27.86 7.10
N SER A 183 -0.71 -28.35 7.60
CA SER A 183 -1.45 -29.45 6.92
C SER A 183 -2.13 -28.97 5.62
N SER A 184 -2.44 -27.67 5.54
CA SER A 184 -3.01 -27.03 4.37
C SER A 184 -2.81 -25.52 4.47
N LEU A 185 -2.90 -24.80 3.34
CA LEU A 185 -2.77 -23.35 3.27
C LEU A 185 -4.06 -22.62 3.71
N ARG A 186 -4.71 -23.13 4.75
CA ARG A 186 -5.88 -22.48 5.34
C ARG A 186 -5.46 -21.22 6.09
N LEU A 187 -6.30 -20.19 6.07
CA LEU A 187 -6.08 -18.91 6.71
C LEU A 187 -5.76 -19.07 8.20
N ASP A 188 -6.55 -19.89 8.94
CA ASP A 188 -6.31 -20.18 10.36
C ASP A 188 -4.93 -20.82 10.64
N SER A 189 -4.47 -21.68 9.72
CA SER A 189 -3.19 -22.38 9.85
C SER A 189 -2.00 -21.44 9.59
N VAL A 190 -2.08 -20.62 8.55
CA VAL A 190 -1.01 -19.68 8.21
C VAL A 190 -0.93 -18.53 9.24
N LEU A 191 -2.08 -18.00 9.70
CA LEU A 191 -2.14 -17.01 10.78
C LEU A 191 -1.53 -17.55 12.08
N SER A 192 -1.76 -18.82 12.40
CA SER A 192 -1.17 -19.43 13.63
C SER A 192 0.35 -19.39 13.59
N VAL A 193 0.97 -19.65 12.45
CA VAL A 193 2.42 -19.54 12.25
C VAL A 193 2.84 -18.05 12.28
N GLY A 194 2.22 -17.20 11.47
CA GLY A 194 2.60 -15.80 11.28
C GLY A 194 2.54 -14.97 12.57
N PHE A 195 1.58 -15.24 13.45
CA PHE A 195 1.42 -14.50 14.70
C PHE A 195 1.75 -15.31 15.95
N SER A 196 2.30 -16.53 15.78
CA SER A 196 2.65 -17.44 16.89
C SER A 196 1.46 -17.70 17.83
N LEU A 197 0.29 -17.94 17.26
CA LEU A 197 -0.96 -18.23 17.96
C LEU A 197 -1.29 -19.73 17.92
N SER A 198 -2.13 -20.20 18.85
CA SER A 198 -2.77 -21.50 18.67
C SER A 198 -3.75 -21.41 17.49
N ARG A 199 -3.97 -22.53 16.79
CA ARG A 199 -4.89 -22.58 15.65
C ARG A 199 -6.33 -22.17 16.04
N SER A 200 -6.77 -22.54 17.26
CA SER A 200 -8.08 -22.12 17.77
C SER A 200 -8.18 -20.59 17.95
N LYS A 201 -7.16 -19.93 18.50
CA LYS A 201 -7.10 -18.48 18.61
C LYS A 201 -7.05 -17.79 17.26
N ALA A 202 -6.31 -18.36 16.29
CA ALA A 202 -6.30 -17.85 14.92
C ALA A 202 -7.68 -17.95 14.26
N ALA A 203 -8.36 -19.10 14.39
CA ALA A 203 -9.72 -19.26 13.87
C ALA A 203 -10.72 -18.32 14.54
N GLU A 204 -10.64 -18.13 15.86
CA GLU A 204 -11.47 -17.16 16.59
C GLU A 204 -11.24 -15.71 16.11
N ALA A 205 -9.98 -15.34 15.87
CA ALA A 205 -9.66 -14.01 15.34
C ALA A 205 -10.27 -13.78 13.95
N VAL A 206 -10.28 -14.81 13.08
CA VAL A 206 -10.93 -14.73 11.77
C VAL A 206 -12.44 -14.59 11.90
N THR A 207 -13.10 -15.45 12.68
CA THR A 207 -14.57 -15.42 12.84
C THR A 207 -15.07 -14.16 13.53
N SER A 208 -14.23 -13.54 14.39
CA SER A 208 -14.55 -12.25 15.05
C SER A 208 -14.30 -11.02 14.16
N GLY A 209 -13.95 -11.18 12.86
CA GLY A 209 -13.74 -10.07 11.94
C GLY A 209 -12.50 -9.21 12.23
N LYS A 210 -11.48 -9.79 12.88
CA LYS A 210 -10.22 -9.09 13.18
C LYS A 210 -9.16 -9.30 12.11
N VAL A 211 -9.46 -10.09 11.07
CA VAL A 211 -8.49 -10.51 10.06
C VAL A 211 -8.85 -9.97 8.68
N GLN A 212 -7.86 -9.43 8.00
CA GLN A 212 -7.93 -9.07 6.59
C GLN A 212 -6.95 -9.93 5.78
N VAL A 213 -7.35 -10.28 4.58
CA VAL A 213 -6.50 -10.88 3.56
C VAL A 213 -6.48 -9.93 2.37
N ASN A 214 -5.30 -9.43 2.00
CA ASN A 214 -5.13 -8.42 0.96
C ASN A 214 -6.08 -7.23 1.17
N TRP A 215 -6.14 -6.74 2.43
CA TRP A 215 -6.96 -5.60 2.90
C TRP A 215 -8.48 -5.80 2.83
N ALA A 216 -8.97 -6.98 2.43
CA ALA A 216 -10.38 -7.34 2.49
C ALA A 216 -10.69 -8.11 3.78
N ASP A 217 -11.79 -7.77 4.45
CA ASP A 217 -12.23 -8.48 5.67
C ASP A 217 -12.62 -9.93 5.36
N TRP A 218 -12.18 -10.86 6.19
CA TRP A 218 -12.50 -12.27 6.07
C TRP A 218 -12.92 -12.88 7.39
N GLN A 219 -13.99 -13.69 7.33
CA GLN A 219 -14.57 -14.35 8.51
C GLN A 219 -14.62 -15.87 8.37
N LYS A 220 -14.06 -16.45 7.28
CA LYS A 220 -14.01 -17.90 7.06
C LYS A 220 -12.60 -18.40 7.33
N PRO A 221 -12.35 -19.14 8.47
CA PRO A 221 -11.02 -19.63 8.84
C PRO A 221 -10.42 -20.63 7.86
N ASP A 222 -11.28 -21.35 7.13
CA ASP A 222 -10.91 -22.37 6.17
C ASP A 222 -10.60 -21.86 4.76
N ARG A 223 -10.67 -20.54 4.54
CA ARG A 223 -10.23 -19.94 3.28
C ARG A 223 -8.81 -20.38 2.95
N GLN A 224 -8.59 -20.77 1.70
CA GLN A 224 -7.25 -20.99 1.18
C GLN A 224 -6.56 -19.66 0.92
N VAL A 225 -5.29 -19.56 1.35
CA VAL A 225 -4.41 -18.45 1.05
C VAL A 225 -3.30 -18.93 0.13
N VAL A 226 -2.73 -18.01 -0.64
CA VAL A 226 -1.68 -18.29 -1.62
C VAL A 226 -0.42 -17.52 -1.31
N GLN A 227 0.69 -17.93 -1.89
CA GLN A 227 1.96 -17.20 -1.78
C GLN A 227 1.79 -15.75 -2.25
N GLY A 228 2.34 -14.82 -1.48
CA GLY A 228 2.19 -13.38 -1.69
C GLY A 228 1.01 -12.75 -0.94
N ASP A 229 0.06 -13.54 -0.40
CA ASP A 229 -1.05 -12.97 0.37
C ASP A 229 -0.56 -12.23 1.62
N VAL A 230 -1.07 -11.00 1.79
CA VAL A 230 -0.85 -10.16 2.97
C VAL A 230 -1.97 -10.42 3.97
N LEU A 231 -1.61 -10.89 5.15
CA LEU A 231 -2.53 -11.18 6.23
C LEU A 231 -2.36 -10.13 7.34
N THR A 232 -3.41 -9.41 7.66
CA THR A 232 -3.41 -8.42 8.75
C THR A 232 -4.29 -8.91 9.89
N LEU A 233 -3.76 -8.86 11.11
CA LEU A 233 -4.50 -9.17 12.33
C LEU A 233 -4.55 -7.93 13.22
N ARG A 234 -5.75 -7.40 13.44
CA ARG A 234 -5.97 -6.20 14.26
C ARG A 234 -5.34 -6.36 15.64
N GLY A 235 -4.46 -5.43 16.01
CA GLY A 235 -3.72 -5.43 17.28
C GLY A 235 -2.39 -6.19 17.26
N LEU A 236 -2.09 -6.99 16.23
CA LEU A 236 -0.83 -7.76 16.10
C LEU A 236 -0.02 -7.41 14.85
N GLY A 237 -0.56 -6.56 13.94
CA GLY A 237 0.13 -6.11 12.75
C GLY A 237 -0.13 -6.98 11.52
N LYS A 238 0.86 -7.06 10.62
CA LYS A 238 0.75 -7.78 9.35
C LYS A 238 1.81 -8.86 9.17
N CYS A 239 1.51 -9.86 8.37
CA CYS A 239 2.48 -10.81 7.85
C CYS A 239 2.17 -11.14 6.38
N VAL A 240 3.15 -11.68 5.68
CA VAL A 240 3.02 -12.12 4.28
C VAL A 240 3.37 -13.60 4.21
N LEU A 241 2.58 -14.38 3.48
CA LEU A 241 2.95 -15.74 3.11
C LEU A 241 4.02 -15.66 2.01
N GLU A 242 5.29 -15.56 2.44
CA GLU A 242 6.43 -15.27 1.56
C GLU A 242 6.73 -16.40 0.59
N GLU A 243 6.68 -17.65 1.11
CA GLU A 243 7.03 -18.83 0.32
C GLU A 243 6.14 -20.01 0.69
N VAL A 244 5.74 -20.77 -0.33
CA VAL A 244 5.09 -22.07 -0.22
C VAL A 244 6.03 -23.09 -0.82
N GLY A 245 6.65 -23.90 0.03
CA GLY A 245 7.61 -24.93 -0.35
C GLY A 245 6.99 -26.29 -0.63
N ASN A 246 7.85 -27.29 -0.73
CA ASN A 246 7.47 -28.66 -1.00
C ASN A 246 6.71 -29.31 0.17
N GLN A 247 6.03 -30.42 -0.12
CA GLN A 247 5.41 -31.23 0.92
C GLN A 247 6.43 -32.11 1.63
N THR A 248 6.23 -32.28 2.94
CA THR A 248 6.95 -33.25 3.74
C THR A 248 6.52 -34.68 3.38
N LYS A 249 7.30 -35.70 3.78
CA LYS A 249 6.91 -37.12 3.65
C LYS A 249 5.55 -37.47 4.32
N LYS A 250 5.10 -36.63 5.26
CA LYS A 250 3.78 -36.75 5.94
C LYS A 250 2.69 -35.90 5.32
N GLY A 251 2.88 -35.36 4.12
CA GLY A 251 1.90 -34.56 3.39
C GLY A 251 1.68 -33.13 3.91
N ARG A 252 2.54 -32.65 4.84
CA ARG A 252 2.47 -31.24 5.29
C ARG A 252 3.25 -30.33 4.33
N VAL A 253 2.79 -29.10 4.15
CA VAL A 253 3.38 -28.10 3.28
C VAL A 253 4.35 -27.22 4.09
N PHE A 254 5.59 -27.06 3.64
CA PHE A 254 6.50 -26.06 4.20
C PHE A 254 6.04 -24.67 3.82
N ILE A 255 6.06 -23.73 4.78
CA ILE A 255 5.80 -22.33 4.54
C ILE A 255 6.84 -21.44 5.21
N THR A 256 7.12 -20.32 4.56
CA THR A 256 7.86 -19.19 5.16
C THR A 256 6.91 -18.01 5.25
N VAL A 257 6.73 -17.48 6.45
CA VAL A 257 5.89 -16.30 6.71
C VAL A 257 6.78 -15.13 7.16
N LYS A 258 6.74 -14.03 6.45
CA LYS A 258 7.43 -12.78 6.78
C LYS A 258 6.50 -11.94 7.67
N ARG A 259 6.81 -11.84 8.96
CA ARG A 259 6.06 -11.00 9.91
C ARG A 259 6.75 -9.65 10.07
N TYR A 260 5.99 -8.58 9.98
CA TYR A 260 6.41 -7.21 10.27
C TYR A 260 6.27 -6.93 11.77
N LEU A 261 7.29 -6.29 12.38
CA LEU A 261 7.38 -6.05 13.83
C LEU A 261 7.10 -4.58 14.18
#